data_c8b667a4ec0ec0b04e06768f2dd08e5f
#
_entry.id   c8b667a4ec0ec0b04e06768f2dd08e5f
#
_cell.length_a   1.000
_cell.length_b   1.000
_cell.length_c   1.000
_cell.angle_alpha   90.00
_cell.angle_beta   90.00
_cell.angle_gamma   90.00
#
_symmetry.space_group_name_H-M   'P 1'
#
loop_
_entity.id
_entity.type
_entity.pdbx_description
1 polymer ?
#
loop_
_entity_poly.entity_id
_entity_poly.type
_entity_poly.pdbx_seq_one_letter_code
_entity_poly.pdbx_strand_id
1 'polypeptide(L)'
;DVIVVVAFGQIIPKEILHMPKYGCINVHASLLPAYRGAAPIQWAVINGDKESGVTIMRMDEGVDTGDMINKVIVPLNEKETGGSLFDRLSESGAKLLVETLPMLEDGSAVFEKQPEESTTPYAAMISKKMGELDWAKSATELERLIRGLNPWPSAFTFWNGKTLKVWESFGRRKR
;
A
#
# COMPACT_ATOMS: atom_id res chain seq x y z
N ASP A 1 13.89 17.01 -16.64
CA ASP A 1 14.06 16.47 -15.27
C ASP A 1 12.71 16.04 -14.71
N VAL A 2 12.70 15.05 -13.83
CA VAL A 2 11.57 14.52 -13.07
C VAL A 2 12.01 14.28 -11.63
N ILE A 3 11.13 14.46 -10.66
CA ILE A 3 11.35 14.02 -9.28
C ILE A 3 10.54 12.74 -9.05
N VAL A 4 11.22 11.68 -8.65
CA VAL A 4 10.58 10.40 -8.28
C VAL A 4 10.47 10.31 -6.77
N VAL A 5 9.27 10.03 -6.29
CA VAL A 5 8.94 9.90 -4.87
C VAL A 5 8.50 8.47 -4.58
N VAL A 6 9.06 7.87 -3.56
CA VAL A 6 8.69 6.52 -3.10
C VAL A 6 8.67 6.51 -1.57
N ALA A 7 7.54 6.18 -0.96
CA ALA A 7 7.40 6.02 0.49
C ALA A 7 7.99 7.18 1.33
N PHE A 8 7.88 8.42 0.85
CA PHE A 8 8.51 9.58 1.48
C PHE A 8 7.83 10.00 2.80
N GLY A 9 6.54 9.76 2.92
CA GLY A 9 5.79 9.94 4.16
C GLY A 9 5.60 11.40 4.62
N GLN A 10 5.90 12.38 3.75
CA GLN A 10 5.70 13.81 4.01
C GLN A 10 5.02 14.49 2.84
N ILE A 11 4.30 15.57 3.12
CA ILE A 11 3.69 16.41 2.09
C ILE A 11 4.80 17.20 1.39
N ILE A 12 4.83 17.12 0.05
CA ILE A 12 5.77 17.89 -0.77
C ILE A 12 5.14 19.27 -1.04
N PRO A 13 5.87 20.36 -0.75
CA PRO A 13 5.40 21.70 -1.04
C PRO A 13 5.08 21.92 -2.52
N LYS A 14 4.10 22.78 -2.80
CA LYS A 14 3.65 23.10 -4.16
C LYS A 14 4.78 23.57 -5.07
N GLU A 15 5.69 24.35 -4.54
CA GLU A 15 6.84 24.88 -5.25
C GLU A 15 7.74 23.77 -5.78
N ILE A 16 7.88 22.68 -5.04
CA ILE A 16 8.65 21.50 -5.45
C ILE A 16 7.85 20.64 -6.45
N LEU A 17 6.54 20.48 -6.22
CA LEU A 17 5.68 19.69 -7.11
C LEU A 17 5.72 20.20 -8.57
N HIS A 18 5.81 21.51 -8.75
CA HIS A 18 5.81 22.18 -10.06
C HIS A 18 7.19 22.54 -10.61
N MET A 19 8.27 22.28 -9.84
CA MET A 19 9.63 22.63 -10.24
C MET A 19 10.14 21.84 -11.44
N PRO A 20 10.03 20.49 -11.50
CA PRO A 20 10.60 19.72 -12.59
C PRO A 20 9.71 19.75 -13.84
N LYS A 21 10.34 19.72 -15.00
CA LYS A 21 9.67 19.75 -16.33
C LYS A 21 8.56 18.69 -16.45
N TYR A 22 8.81 17.47 -15.94
CA TYR A 22 7.87 16.36 -16.00
C TYR A 22 7.08 16.15 -14.69
N GLY A 23 7.19 17.10 -13.74
CA GLY A 23 6.51 17.04 -12.43
C GLY A 23 7.14 16.06 -11.46
N CYS A 24 6.46 15.88 -10.34
CA CYS A 24 6.78 14.88 -9.33
C CYS A 24 5.93 13.63 -9.57
N ILE A 25 6.56 12.47 -9.54
CA ILE A 25 5.92 11.17 -9.78
C ILE A 25 6.06 10.32 -8.53
N ASN A 26 4.96 9.74 -8.08
CA ASN A 26 4.94 8.81 -6.96
C ASN A 26 4.76 7.37 -7.44
N VAL A 27 5.54 6.47 -6.85
CA VAL A 27 5.37 5.02 -6.96
C VAL A 27 4.49 4.59 -5.79
N HIS A 28 3.17 4.51 -6.01
CA HIS A 28 2.21 4.20 -4.96
C HIS A 28 1.88 2.71 -4.94
N ALA A 29 1.99 2.09 -3.76
CA ALA A 29 1.86 0.65 -3.58
C ALA A 29 0.40 0.18 -3.46
N SER A 30 -0.47 0.62 -4.36
CA SER A 30 -1.84 0.14 -4.55
C SER A 30 -2.31 0.31 -5.99
N LEU A 31 -3.46 -0.27 -6.30
CA LEU A 31 -4.22 -0.01 -7.53
C LEU A 31 -5.13 1.19 -7.31
N LEU A 32 -4.61 2.41 -7.47
CA LEU A 32 -5.40 3.63 -7.33
C LEU A 32 -6.65 3.60 -8.24
N PRO A 33 -7.80 4.13 -7.77
CA PRO A 33 -7.99 4.97 -6.58
C PRO A 33 -8.15 4.21 -5.24
N ALA A 34 -7.97 2.88 -5.23
CA ALA A 34 -8.01 2.10 -3.99
C ALA A 34 -6.80 2.42 -3.09
N TYR A 35 -7.03 2.46 -1.79
CA TYR A 35 -5.98 2.59 -0.77
C TYR A 35 -5.11 3.84 -0.92
N ARG A 36 -5.70 5.00 -1.22
CA ARG A 36 -5.02 6.27 -1.01
C ARG A 36 -4.59 6.36 0.44
N GLY A 37 -3.37 6.81 0.73
CA GLY A 37 -2.88 7.00 2.09
C GLY A 37 -1.60 6.25 2.43
N ALA A 38 -1.31 6.16 3.74
CA ALA A 38 0.03 5.84 4.25
C ALA A 38 0.39 4.34 4.25
N ALA A 39 -0.59 3.42 4.30
CA ALA A 39 -0.33 2.00 4.52
C ALA A 39 -1.10 1.06 3.58
N PRO A 40 -1.10 1.30 2.26
CA PRO A 40 -1.89 0.52 1.30
C PRO A 40 -1.57 -0.98 1.34
N ILE A 41 -0.31 -1.34 1.55
CA ILE A 41 0.18 -2.72 1.54
C ILE A 41 -0.45 -3.54 2.66
N GLN A 42 -0.39 -3.01 3.90
CA GLN A 42 -0.93 -3.69 5.07
C GLN A 42 -2.44 -3.82 4.97
N TRP A 43 -3.13 -2.76 4.55
CA TRP A 43 -4.58 -2.77 4.43
C TRP A 43 -5.10 -3.75 3.38
N ALA A 44 -4.41 -3.92 2.25
CA ALA A 44 -4.77 -4.93 1.25
C ALA A 44 -4.76 -6.35 1.85
N VAL A 45 -3.75 -6.68 2.66
CA VAL A 45 -3.66 -7.99 3.34
C VAL A 45 -4.71 -8.12 4.45
N ILE A 46 -4.89 -7.09 5.28
CA ILE A 46 -5.87 -7.08 6.39
C ILE A 46 -7.30 -7.24 5.85
N ASN A 47 -7.62 -6.59 4.75
CA ASN A 47 -8.94 -6.71 4.12
C ASN A 47 -9.11 -8.04 3.37
N GLY A 48 -8.03 -8.75 3.10
CA GLY A 48 -8.04 -10.06 2.44
C GLY A 48 -8.34 -9.93 0.95
N ASP A 49 -7.79 -8.92 0.32
CA ASP A 49 -7.90 -8.70 -1.11
C ASP A 49 -7.25 -9.86 -1.87
N LYS A 50 -7.74 -10.11 -3.07
CA LYS A 50 -7.17 -11.14 -3.95
C LYS A 50 -5.98 -10.64 -4.75
N GLU A 51 -5.89 -9.34 -4.93
CA GLU A 51 -4.86 -8.65 -5.68
C GLU A 51 -4.57 -7.27 -5.06
N SER A 52 -3.38 -6.79 -5.28
CA SER A 52 -2.92 -5.44 -5.07
C SER A 52 -2.12 -5.02 -6.29
N GLY A 53 -1.29 -4.01 -6.17
CA GLY A 53 -0.44 -3.59 -7.28
C GLY A 53 0.31 -2.32 -6.97
N VAL A 54 0.89 -1.76 -8.02
CA VAL A 54 1.56 -0.47 -7.96
C VAL A 54 0.98 0.42 -9.03
N THR A 55 0.77 1.68 -8.68
CA THR A 55 0.39 2.75 -9.62
C THR A 55 1.49 3.80 -9.66
N ILE A 56 1.99 4.10 -10.86
CA ILE A 56 2.78 5.30 -11.10
C ILE A 56 1.79 6.44 -11.35
N MET A 57 1.89 7.49 -10.53
CA MET A 57 0.99 8.65 -10.63
C MET A 57 1.76 9.96 -10.63
N ARG A 58 1.24 11.00 -11.28
CA ARG A 58 1.71 12.37 -11.09
C ARG A 58 1.17 12.89 -9.75
N MET A 59 2.05 13.48 -8.96
CA MET A 59 1.63 14.06 -7.69
C MET A 59 0.94 15.42 -7.92
N ASP A 60 -0.08 15.66 -7.12
CA ASP A 60 -0.77 16.93 -6.97
C ASP A 60 -0.72 17.41 -5.51
N GLU A 61 -1.50 18.43 -5.17
CA GLU A 61 -1.56 18.99 -3.81
C GLU A 61 -2.35 18.10 -2.83
N GLY A 62 -3.06 17.09 -3.33
CA GLY A 62 -3.81 16.12 -2.53
C GLY A 62 -2.96 14.93 -2.08
N VAL A 63 -3.55 14.06 -1.27
CA VAL A 63 -2.89 12.82 -0.86
C VAL A 63 -3.31 11.71 -1.81
N ASP A 64 -2.38 11.30 -2.68
CA ASP A 64 -2.54 10.22 -3.65
C ASP A 64 -3.75 10.41 -4.61
N THR A 65 -4.06 11.67 -4.96
CA THR A 65 -5.21 12.06 -5.79
C THR A 65 -4.86 12.39 -7.24
N GLY A 66 -3.58 12.55 -7.53
CA GLY A 66 -3.11 12.95 -8.85
C GLY A 66 -3.33 11.91 -9.95
N ASP A 67 -3.12 12.33 -11.18
CA ASP A 67 -3.41 11.50 -12.36
C ASP A 67 -2.54 10.25 -12.41
N MET A 68 -3.17 9.11 -12.71
CA MET A 68 -2.48 7.84 -12.90
C MET A 68 -1.83 7.78 -14.28
N ILE A 69 -0.62 7.21 -14.36
CA ILE A 69 0.14 7.10 -15.61
C ILE A 69 0.22 5.64 -16.05
N ASN A 70 0.57 4.76 -15.14
CA ASN A 70 0.75 3.34 -15.43
C ASN A 70 0.48 2.51 -14.17
N LYS A 71 0.07 1.25 -14.32
CA LYS A 71 -0.18 0.35 -13.19
C LYS A 71 0.16 -1.09 -13.50
N VAL A 72 0.53 -1.83 -12.47
CA VAL A 72 0.76 -3.27 -12.52
C VAL A 72 -0.04 -3.96 -11.43
N ILE A 73 -0.74 -5.03 -11.80
CA ILE A 73 -1.51 -5.87 -10.87
C ILE A 73 -0.61 -6.97 -10.34
N VAL A 74 -0.67 -7.21 -9.03
CA VAL A 74 0.08 -8.23 -8.33
C VAL A 74 -0.91 -9.08 -7.52
N PRO A 75 -1.17 -10.35 -7.91
CA PRO A 75 -2.03 -11.24 -7.14
C PRO A 75 -1.45 -11.51 -5.74
N LEU A 76 -2.30 -11.56 -4.72
CA LEU A 76 -1.90 -11.95 -3.37
C LEU A 76 -1.91 -13.48 -3.24
N ASN A 77 -0.89 -14.01 -2.57
CA ASN A 77 -0.85 -15.42 -2.19
C ASN A 77 -1.74 -15.68 -0.98
N GLU A 78 -2.20 -16.92 -0.79
CA GLU A 78 -3.06 -17.27 0.37
C GLU A 78 -2.42 -16.93 1.72
N LYS A 79 -1.09 -17.02 1.81
CA LYS A 79 -0.30 -16.73 3.02
C LYS A 79 0.47 -15.43 2.93
N GLU A 80 0.05 -14.53 2.03
CA GLU A 80 0.72 -13.23 1.87
C GLU A 80 0.76 -12.45 3.19
N THR A 81 1.93 -11.93 3.55
CA THR A 81 2.11 -11.03 4.69
C THR A 81 2.30 -9.60 4.20
N GLY A 82 2.18 -8.62 5.10
CA GLY A 82 2.54 -7.23 4.77
C GLY A 82 3.98 -7.12 4.28
N GLY A 83 4.91 -7.87 4.88
CA GLY A 83 6.33 -7.89 4.48
C GLY A 83 6.56 -8.53 3.12
N SER A 84 6.00 -9.74 2.87
CA SER A 84 6.19 -10.40 1.58
C SER A 84 5.57 -9.62 0.43
N LEU A 85 4.40 -8.99 0.66
CA LEU A 85 3.77 -8.13 -0.33
C LEU A 85 4.61 -6.87 -0.59
N PHE A 86 5.17 -6.28 0.46
CA PHE A 86 6.09 -5.13 0.33
C PHE A 86 7.25 -5.44 -0.62
N ASP A 87 7.93 -6.58 -0.44
CA ASP A 87 9.06 -6.98 -1.28
C ASP A 87 8.64 -7.14 -2.74
N ARG A 88 7.53 -7.83 -3.00
CA ARG A 88 7.00 -8.07 -4.34
C ARG A 88 6.55 -6.77 -5.02
N LEU A 89 5.89 -5.87 -4.30
CA LEU A 89 5.47 -4.58 -4.84
C LEU A 89 6.66 -3.65 -5.09
N SER A 90 7.70 -3.71 -4.26
CA SER A 90 8.93 -2.95 -4.47
C SER A 90 9.62 -3.34 -5.78
N GLU A 91 9.73 -4.64 -6.05
CA GLU A 91 10.30 -5.14 -7.31
C GLU A 91 9.45 -4.77 -8.52
N SER A 92 8.12 -4.97 -8.42
CA SER A 92 7.18 -4.65 -9.50
C SER A 92 7.13 -3.14 -9.78
N GLY A 93 7.14 -2.33 -8.73
CA GLY A 93 7.14 -0.87 -8.83
C GLY A 93 8.41 -0.31 -9.46
N ALA A 94 9.57 -0.88 -9.14
CA ALA A 94 10.83 -0.48 -9.75
C ALA A 94 10.84 -0.76 -11.27
N LYS A 95 10.37 -1.94 -11.69
CA LYS A 95 10.22 -2.28 -13.12
C LYS A 95 9.26 -1.33 -13.82
N LEU A 96 8.07 -1.15 -13.25
CA LEU A 96 7.04 -0.27 -13.81
C LEU A 96 7.53 1.18 -13.94
N LEU A 97 8.30 1.67 -12.96
CA LEU A 97 8.88 3.01 -13.02
C LEU A 97 9.83 3.16 -14.20
N VAL A 98 10.75 2.21 -14.37
CA VAL A 98 11.72 2.23 -15.48
C VAL A 98 11.01 2.18 -16.83
N GLU A 99 9.92 1.45 -16.97
CA GLU A 99 9.09 1.42 -18.18
C GLU A 99 8.32 2.73 -18.41
N THR A 100 7.95 3.43 -17.35
CA THR A 100 7.14 4.66 -17.42
C THR A 100 7.97 5.91 -17.70
N LEU A 101 9.21 5.99 -17.24
CA LEU A 101 10.06 7.18 -17.41
C LEU A 101 10.27 7.59 -18.87
N PRO A 102 10.57 6.67 -19.83
CA PRO A 102 10.67 7.03 -21.24
C PRO A 102 9.39 7.60 -21.82
N MET A 103 8.22 7.11 -21.37
CA MET A 103 6.91 7.59 -21.83
C MET A 103 6.67 9.07 -21.46
N LEU A 104 7.23 9.51 -20.33
CA LEU A 104 7.19 10.92 -19.92
C LEU A 104 8.11 11.77 -20.79
N GLU A 105 9.28 11.24 -21.17
CA GLU A 105 10.29 11.96 -21.94
C GLU A 105 9.83 12.17 -23.39
N ASP A 106 9.27 11.14 -24.02
CA ASP A 106 8.83 11.17 -25.42
C ASP A 106 7.38 11.71 -25.62
N GLY A 107 6.67 11.95 -24.48
CA GLY A 107 5.30 12.49 -24.49
C GLY A 107 4.22 11.46 -24.78
N SER A 108 4.52 10.16 -24.79
CA SER A 108 3.53 9.09 -24.98
C SER A 108 2.76 8.72 -23.71
N ALA A 109 3.16 9.26 -22.55
CA ALA A 109 2.47 9.02 -21.29
C ALA A 109 1.01 9.53 -21.34
N VAL A 110 0.07 8.65 -21.04
CA VAL A 110 -1.35 8.98 -20.90
C VAL A 110 -1.66 9.20 -19.42
N PHE A 111 -2.25 10.35 -19.11
CA PHE A 111 -2.64 10.73 -17.76
C PHE A 111 -4.13 10.45 -17.56
N GLU A 112 -4.44 9.45 -16.75
CA GLU A 112 -5.81 9.07 -16.39
C GLU A 112 -6.20 9.75 -15.09
N LYS A 113 -7.19 10.65 -15.15
CA LYS A 113 -7.70 11.33 -13.96
C LYS A 113 -8.37 10.33 -13.02
N GLN A 114 -7.99 10.37 -11.75
CA GLN A 114 -8.67 9.56 -10.75
C GLN A 114 -10.10 10.06 -10.50
N PRO A 115 -11.07 9.15 -10.17
CA PRO A 115 -12.37 9.58 -9.65
C PRO A 115 -12.19 10.34 -8.33
N GLU A 116 -13.14 11.23 -8.03
CA GLU A 116 -13.11 12.02 -6.80
C GLU A 116 -13.11 11.13 -5.56
N GLU A 117 -14.00 10.12 -5.56
CA GLU A 117 -14.10 9.16 -4.47
C GLU A 117 -13.15 7.97 -4.68
N SER A 118 -12.51 7.54 -3.58
CA SER A 118 -11.75 6.29 -3.53
C SER A 118 -12.70 5.10 -3.51
N THR A 119 -12.29 3.98 -4.09
CA THR A 119 -13.03 2.71 -4.05
C THR A 119 -12.92 1.99 -2.71
N THR A 120 -12.01 2.44 -1.83
CA THR A 120 -11.78 1.90 -0.49
C THR A 120 -11.70 3.03 0.53
N PRO A 121 -11.86 2.74 1.84
CA PRO A 121 -11.49 3.69 2.87
C PRO A 121 -10.02 4.12 2.75
N TYR A 122 -9.70 5.29 3.30
CA TYR A 122 -8.33 5.80 3.36
C TYR A 122 -7.41 4.81 4.10
N ALA A 123 -6.27 4.48 3.50
CA ALA A 123 -5.29 3.56 4.06
C ALA A 123 -4.48 4.24 5.18
N ALA A 124 -5.11 4.39 6.34
CA ALA A 124 -4.52 5.08 7.49
C ALA A 124 -3.20 4.44 7.92
N MET A 125 -2.33 5.26 8.50
CA MET A 125 -1.05 4.83 9.03
C MET A 125 -1.23 3.73 10.09
N ILE A 126 -0.46 2.67 9.99
CA ILE A 126 -0.45 1.57 10.95
C ILE A 126 0.21 2.02 12.25
N SER A 127 -0.43 1.72 13.37
CA SER A 127 0.11 1.97 14.71
C SER A 127 0.37 0.68 15.47
N LYS A 128 1.26 0.72 16.48
CA LYS A 128 1.54 -0.45 17.32
C LYS A 128 0.29 -0.97 18.04
N LYS A 129 -0.62 -0.07 18.41
CA LYS A 129 -1.86 -0.42 19.11
C LYS A 129 -2.78 -1.30 18.25
N MET A 130 -2.75 -1.15 16.93
CA MET A 130 -3.54 -1.98 16.02
C MET A 130 -3.13 -3.46 16.04
N GLY A 131 -1.93 -3.78 16.54
CA GLY A 131 -1.46 -5.14 16.68
C GLY A 131 -2.08 -5.90 17.85
N GLU A 132 -2.77 -5.25 18.79
CA GLU A 132 -3.46 -5.91 19.88
C GLU A 132 -4.65 -6.72 19.38
N LEU A 133 -4.61 -8.05 19.61
CA LEU A 133 -5.64 -8.96 19.13
C LEU A 133 -6.91 -8.83 19.96
N ASP A 134 -8.00 -8.44 19.32
CA ASP A 134 -9.34 -8.45 19.88
C ASP A 134 -10.00 -9.81 19.62
N TRP A 135 -10.01 -10.66 20.65
CA TRP A 135 -10.55 -12.03 20.56
C TRP A 135 -12.05 -12.12 20.32
N ALA A 136 -12.78 -11.01 20.33
CA ALA A 136 -14.17 -10.95 19.91
C ALA A 136 -14.34 -10.99 18.39
N LYS A 137 -13.28 -10.73 17.62
CA LYS A 137 -13.29 -10.81 16.16
C LYS A 137 -13.26 -12.25 15.65
N SER A 138 -13.69 -12.42 14.40
CA SER A 138 -13.67 -13.73 13.74
C SER A 138 -12.22 -14.24 13.53
N ALA A 139 -12.07 -15.57 13.45
CA ALA A 139 -10.79 -16.19 13.17
C ALA A 139 -10.16 -15.69 11.85
N THR A 140 -10.98 -15.39 10.84
CA THR A 140 -10.55 -14.85 9.56
C THR A 140 -9.99 -13.43 9.68
N GLU A 141 -10.68 -12.57 10.44
CA GLU A 141 -10.21 -11.20 10.68
C GLU A 141 -8.89 -11.19 11.45
N LEU A 142 -8.78 -12.03 12.49
CA LEU A 142 -7.56 -12.14 13.29
C LEU A 142 -6.38 -12.70 12.45
N GLU A 143 -6.62 -13.71 11.66
CA GLU A 143 -5.62 -14.31 10.78
C GLU A 143 -5.09 -13.29 9.75
N ARG A 144 -5.97 -12.53 9.10
CA ARG A 144 -5.61 -11.46 8.17
C ARG A 144 -4.85 -10.33 8.86
N LEU A 145 -5.28 -9.92 10.06
CA LEU A 145 -4.59 -8.90 10.85
C LEU A 145 -3.16 -9.34 11.19
N ILE A 146 -2.98 -10.59 11.66
CA ILE A 146 -1.68 -11.16 11.97
C ILE A 146 -0.76 -11.11 10.74
N ARG A 147 -1.24 -11.53 9.58
CA ARG A 147 -0.46 -11.47 8.34
C ARG A 147 -0.19 -10.05 7.87
N GLY A 148 -1.19 -9.18 7.87
CA GLY A 148 -1.05 -7.80 7.40
C GLY A 148 -0.06 -6.99 8.24
N LEU A 149 0.05 -7.28 9.53
CA LEU A 149 0.97 -6.61 10.44
C LEU A 149 2.33 -7.32 10.60
N ASN A 150 2.57 -8.40 9.90
CA ASN A 150 3.85 -9.10 9.90
C ASN A 150 4.77 -8.52 8.79
N PRO A 151 6.02 -8.08 9.06
CA PRO A 151 6.74 -8.16 10.34
C PRO A 151 6.51 -6.97 11.30
N TRP A 152 5.93 -5.89 10.84
CA TRP A 152 5.75 -4.69 11.67
C TRP A 152 4.31 -4.16 11.58
N PRO A 153 3.73 -3.73 12.70
CA PRO A 153 4.25 -3.71 14.08
C PRO A 153 4.20 -5.08 14.78
N SER A 154 3.73 -6.10 14.14
CA SER A 154 3.36 -7.43 14.60
C SER A 154 2.07 -7.45 15.45
N ALA A 155 1.30 -8.53 15.33
CA ALA A 155 0.15 -8.77 16.19
C ALA A 155 0.62 -9.30 17.55
N PHE A 156 -0.14 -8.98 18.60
CA PHE A 156 0.18 -9.41 19.98
C PHE A 156 -1.08 -9.55 20.82
N THR A 157 -0.91 -10.26 21.92
CA THR A 157 -1.87 -10.36 23.02
C THR A 157 -1.14 -10.38 24.36
N PHE A 158 -1.87 -10.53 25.45
CA PHE A 158 -1.28 -10.65 26.78
C PHE A 158 -1.54 -12.05 27.36
N TRP A 159 -0.51 -12.62 27.96
CA TRP A 159 -0.56 -13.86 28.71
C TRP A 159 0.13 -13.69 30.05
N ASN A 160 -0.59 -13.91 31.15
CA ASN A 160 -0.10 -13.70 32.50
C ASN A 160 0.62 -12.34 32.70
N GLY A 161 0.05 -11.26 32.16
CA GLY A 161 0.59 -9.90 32.25
C GLY A 161 1.81 -9.63 31.37
N LYS A 162 2.20 -10.57 30.49
CA LYS A 162 3.32 -10.41 29.56
C LYS A 162 2.81 -10.33 28.14
N THR A 163 3.46 -9.51 27.31
CA THR A 163 3.15 -9.43 25.87
C THR A 163 3.60 -10.70 25.16
N LEU A 164 2.67 -11.34 24.45
CA LEU A 164 2.91 -12.47 23.57
C LEU A 164 2.71 -12.02 22.14
N LYS A 165 3.75 -12.02 21.31
CA LYS A 165 3.65 -11.75 19.88
C LYS A 165 3.15 -12.96 19.12
N VAL A 166 2.27 -12.72 18.14
CA VAL A 166 1.70 -13.76 17.28
C VAL A 166 2.14 -13.49 15.85
N TRP A 167 2.91 -14.40 15.28
CA TRP A 167 3.51 -14.27 13.95
C TRP A 167 2.74 -15.02 12.87
N GLU A 168 2.09 -16.12 13.26
CA GLU A 168 1.34 -16.98 12.35
C GLU A 168 0.17 -17.61 13.11
N SER A 169 -0.93 -17.85 12.40
CA SER A 169 -2.10 -18.52 12.96
C SER A 169 -2.75 -19.44 11.93
N PHE A 170 -3.44 -20.46 12.42
CA PHE A 170 -4.20 -21.40 11.62
C PHE A 170 -5.66 -21.43 12.08
N GLY A 171 -6.56 -21.01 11.22
CA GLY A 171 -8.00 -21.13 11.47
C GLY A 171 -8.43 -22.60 11.34
N ARG A 172 -8.90 -23.22 12.44
CA ARG A 172 -9.64 -24.48 12.32
C ARG A 172 -11.08 -24.16 11.94
N ARG A 173 -11.54 -24.58 10.76
CA ARG A 173 -12.96 -24.68 10.50
C ARG A 173 -13.54 -25.68 11.50
N LYS A 174 -14.49 -25.27 12.36
CA LYS A 174 -15.33 -26.24 13.06
C LYS A 174 -16.05 -27.05 11.97
N ARG A 175 -15.82 -28.35 11.96
CA ARG A 175 -16.63 -29.30 11.16
C ARG A 175 -18.03 -29.33 11.72
#